data_76d65032f749e294a367ed5a35116d89
#
_entry.id   76d65032f749e294a367ed5a35116d89
#
_cell.length_a   1.000
_cell.length_b   1.000
_cell.length_c   1.000
_cell.angle_alpha   90.00
_cell.angle_beta   90.00
_cell.angle_gamma   90.00
#
_symmetry.space_group_name_H-M   'P 1'
#
loop_
_entity.id
_entity.type
_entity.pdbx_description
1 polymer ?
#
loop_
_entity_poly.entity_id
_entity_poly.type
_entity_poly.pdbx_seq_one_letter_code
_entity_poly.pdbx_strand_id
1 'polypeptide(L)'
;YYCSMKKLLLILLCLPLIGLTQSTNNNSINWLELAEAERLSEKSSKNMLLFFYRENCEYCEKMKSQTFIDPSVIKLINDNFFPVMINGKSKDPIIYNKEEFINDKPNSEDEPYFHNLFKKLVEMKNDNYYWPTIVIVNGEKKKIIQGSGFWPKEQTLRNLRSIVK
;
A
#
# COMPACT_ATOMS: atom_id res chain seq x y z
N TYR A 1 47.74 24.41 -33.89
CA TYR A 1 47.14 24.24 -32.54
C TYR A 1 45.62 24.07 -32.57
N TYR A 2 44.90 24.50 -33.58
CA TYR A 2 43.40 24.47 -33.62
C TYR A 2 42.83 23.10 -34.05
N CYS A 3 43.63 22.24 -34.67
CA CYS A 3 43.15 20.95 -35.20
C CYS A 3 43.09 19.84 -34.12
N SER A 4 43.82 19.97 -33.01
CA SER A 4 43.88 18.96 -31.94
C SER A 4 42.72 19.09 -30.94
N MET A 5 42.16 20.29 -30.74
CA MET A 5 41.07 20.51 -29.81
C MET A 5 39.73 19.97 -30.28
N LYS A 6 39.48 19.91 -31.61
CA LYS A 6 38.21 19.36 -32.13
C LYS A 6 38.09 17.84 -31.95
N LYS A 7 39.24 17.12 -31.91
CA LYS A 7 39.22 15.66 -31.65
C LYS A 7 39.02 15.33 -30.17
N LEU A 8 39.42 16.22 -29.26
CA LEU A 8 39.20 16.05 -27.80
C LEU A 8 37.76 16.29 -27.41
N LEU A 9 37.03 17.19 -28.09
CA LEU A 9 35.66 17.53 -27.84
C LEU A 9 34.67 16.39 -28.26
N LEU A 10 35.05 15.60 -29.29
CA LEU A 10 34.24 14.49 -29.80
C LEU A 10 34.30 13.23 -28.92
N ILE A 11 35.37 13.07 -28.15
CA ILE A 11 35.51 11.91 -27.23
C ILE A 11 34.70 12.10 -25.97
N LEU A 12 34.40 13.33 -25.58
CA LEU A 12 33.62 13.62 -24.36
C LEU A 12 32.12 13.38 -24.53
N LEU A 13 31.61 13.19 -25.78
CA LEU A 13 30.19 13.00 -26.06
C LEU A 13 29.75 11.52 -26.06
N CYS A 14 30.71 10.58 -25.92
CA CYS A 14 30.43 9.13 -25.90
C CYS A 14 30.57 8.50 -24.52
N LEU A 15 30.25 9.23 -23.43
CA LEU A 15 30.04 8.57 -22.15
C LEU A 15 28.73 7.80 -22.21
N PRO A 16 28.74 6.46 -22.13
CA PRO A 16 27.50 5.70 -22.00
C PRO A 16 26.83 6.17 -20.72
N LEU A 17 25.59 6.63 -20.81
CA LEU A 17 24.68 6.74 -19.69
C LEU A 17 24.50 5.31 -19.17
N ILE A 18 25.42 4.88 -18.30
CA ILE A 18 25.22 3.69 -17.48
C ILE A 18 24.10 4.09 -16.54
N GLY A 19 22.87 3.80 -16.97
CA GLY A 19 21.70 3.87 -16.10
C GLY A 19 22.00 2.96 -14.91
N LEU A 20 22.27 3.56 -13.76
CA LEU A 20 22.26 2.88 -12.47
C LEU A 20 20.83 2.36 -12.26
N THR A 21 20.55 1.18 -12.81
CA THR A 21 19.43 0.37 -12.36
C THR A 21 19.77 -0.01 -10.92
N GLN A 22 19.37 0.84 -9.97
CA GLN A 22 19.34 0.48 -8.59
C GLN A 22 18.33 -0.66 -8.45
N SER A 23 18.83 -1.89 -8.44
CA SER A 23 18.10 -3.03 -7.92
C SER A 23 17.87 -2.74 -6.43
N THR A 24 16.76 -2.13 -6.11
CA THR A 24 16.33 -2.00 -4.73
C THR A 24 16.02 -3.40 -4.24
N ASN A 25 16.96 -4.00 -3.50
CA ASN A 25 16.71 -5.17 -2.68
C ASN A 25 15.72 -4.74 -1.58
N ASN A 26 14.45 -4.67 -1.94
CA ASN A 26 13.38 -4.33 -1.03
C ASN A 26 13.11 -5.52 -0.11
N ASN A 27 13.81 -5.56 1.03
CA ASN A 27 13.54 -6.54 2.10
C ASN A 27 12.30 -6.20 2.92
N SER A 28 11.51 -5.21 2.49
CA SER A 28 10.29 -4.76 3.16
C SER A 28 9.24 -4.31 2.15
N ILE A 29 7.99 -4.26 2.58
CA ILE A 29 6.91 -3.64 1.80
C ILE A 29 7.14 -2.13 1.79
N ASN A 30 7.04 -1.52 0.60
CA ASN A 30 7.17 -0.09 0.39
C ASN A 30 5.85 0.62 0.70
N TRP A 31 5.53 0.74 1.99
CA TRP A 31 4.33 1.42 2.42
C TRP A 31 4.34 2.88 2.02
N LEU A 32 3.25 3.34 1.41
CA LEU A 32 3.06 4.70 0.94
C LEU A 32 2.09 5.47 1.82
N GLU A 33 2.20 6.79 1.78
CA GLU A 33 1.14 7.66 2.26
C GLU A 33 -0.10 7.53 1.35
N LEU A 34 -1.30 7.63 1.92
CA LEU A 34 -2.55 7.40 1.20
C LEU A 34 -2.70 8.32 -0.02
N ALA A 35 -2.43 9.61 0.14
CA ALA A 35 -2.51 10.58 -0.96
C ALA A 35 -1.56 10.26 -2.12
N GLU A 36 -0.36 9.76 -1.82
CA GLU A 36 0.61 9.35 -2.84
C GLU A 36 0.15 8.07 -3.55
N ALA A 37 -0.36 7.08 -2.81
CA ALA A 37 -0.91 5.85 -3.38
C ALA A 37 -2.10 6.15 -4.31
N GLU A 38 -2.99 7.08 -3.93
CA GLU A 38 -4.10 7.54 -4.77
C GLU A 38 -3.61 8.14 -6.08
N ARG A 39 -2.65 9.10 -5.98
CA ARG A 39 -2.08 9.78 -7.15
C ARG A 39 -1.40 8.80 -8.12
N LEU A 40 -0.70 7.80 -7.60
CA LEU A 40 -0.03 6.78 -8.41
C LEU A 40 -1.03 5.80 -9.03
N SER A 41 -2.04 5.38 -8.30
CA SER A 41 -3.08 4.46 -8.76
C SER A 41 -3.94 5.06 -9.88
N GLU A 42 -4.22 6.36 -9.82
CA GLU A 42 -4.95 7.07 -10.88
C GLU A 42 -4.19 7.14 -12.22
N LYS A 43 -2.85 7.10 -12.16
CA LYS A 43 -1.97 7.23 -13.33
C LYS A 43 -1.47 5.88 -13.89
N SER A 44 -1.86 4.80 -13.27
CA SER A 44 -1.38 3.47 -13.63
C SER A 44 -2.48 2.41 -13.51
N SER A 45 -2.19 1.19 -14.00
CA SER A 45 -3.09 0.05 -13.82
C SER A 45 -2.94 -0.68 -12.47
N LYS A 46 -1.99 -0.24 -11.62
CA LYS A 46 -1.80 -0.86 -10.31
C LYS A 46 -2.88 -0.43 -9.32
N ASN A 47 -3.39 -1.41 -8.59
CA ASN A 47 -4.38 -1.19 -7.54
C ASN A 47 -3.72 -0.74 -6.23
N MET A 48 -4.48 -0.06 -5.36
CA MET A 48 -4.06 0.18 -3.99
C MET A 48 -4.41 -1.02 -3.11
N LEU A 49 -3.46 -1.39 -2.23
CA LEU A 49 -3.66 -2.36 -1.15
C LEU A 49 -3.75 -1.58 0.16
N LEU A 50 -4.95 -1.49 0.72
CA LEU A 50 -5.21 -0.80 1.98
C LEU A 50 -5.24 -1.83 3.11
N PHE A 51 -4.24 -1.79 3.98
CA PHE A 51 -4.15 -2.62 5.18
C PHE A 51 -4.69 -1.85 6.38
N PHE A 52 -5.91 -2.14 6.76
CA PHE A 52 -6.52 -1.57 7.96
C PHE A 52 -6.11 -2.37 9.20
N TYR A 53 -5.53 -1.67 10.14
CA TYR A 53 -5.13 -2.22 11.45
C TYR A 53 -5.68 -1.36 12.59
N ARG A 54 -5.53 -1.82 13.81
CA ARG A 54 -5.72 -1.06 15.04
C ARG A 54 -4.58 -1.32 16.01
N GLU A 55 -4.43 -0.47 16.99
CA GLU A 55 -3.52 -0.69 18.11
C GLU A 55 -3.97 -1.87 18.95
N ASN A 56 -3.04 -2.50 19.66
CA ASN A 56 -3.27 -3.66 20.52
C ASN A 56 -4.05 -4.80 19.82
N CYS A 57 -3.69 -5.08 18.57
CA CYS A 57 -4.31 -6.10 17.75
C CYS A 57 -3.32 -7.23 17.46
N GLU A 58 -3.45 -8.34 18.16
CA GLU A 58 -2.59 -9.53 18.01
C GLU A 58 -2.49 -10.01 16.56
N TYR A 59 -3.61 -10.16 15.86
CA TYR A 59 -3.62 -10.60 14.46
C TYR A 59 -3.05 -9.57 13.48
N CYS A 60 -3.11 -8.27 13.82
CA CYS A 60 -2.46 -7.23 13.03
C CYS A 60 -0.93 -7.35 13.15
N GLU A 61 -0.42 -7.52 14.38
CA GLU A 61 1.01 -7.75 14.62
C GLU A 61 1.48 -9.07 14.01
N LYS A 62 0.65 -10.12 14.06
CA LYS A 62 0.94 -11.38 13.41
C LYS A 62 1.04 -11.24 11.87
N MET A 63 0.17 -10.44 11.25
CA MET A 63 0.31 -10.10 9.82
C MET A 63 1.64 -9.41 9.52
N LYS A 64 2.00 -8.39 10.32
CA LYS A 64 3.22 -7.61 10.13
C LYS A 64 4.48 -8.46 10.32
N SER A 65 4.50 -9.33 11.36
CA SER A 65 5.69 -10.08 11.77
C SER A 65 5.85 -11.44 11.08
N GLN A 66 4.82 -11.99 10.45
CA GLN A 66 4.88 -13.30 9.81
C GLN A 66 4.61 -13.26 8.32
N THR A 67 3.57 -12.52 7.89
CA THR A 67 3.14 -12.50 6.48
C THR A 67 3.90 -11.43 5.69
N PHE A 68 3.97 -10.20 6.20
CA PHE A 68 4.56 -9.07 5.49
C PHE A 68 6.09 -9.03 5.51
N ILE A 69 6.75 -9.94 6.19
CA ILE A 69 8.20 -10.12 6.15
C ILE A 69 8.63 -11.21 5.14
N ASP A 70 7.69 -11.98 4.59
CA ASP A 70 8.01 -13.03 3.62
C ASP A 70 8.45 -12.42 2.29
N PRO A 71 9.62 -12.81 1.74
CA PRO A 71 10.15 -12.22 0.50
C PRO A 71 9.22 -12.35 -0.71
N SER A 72 8.45 -13.44 -0.80
CA SER A 72 7.50 -13.66 -1.91
C SER A 72 6.28 -12.75 -1.79
N VAL A 73 5.81 -12.49 -0.57
CA VAL A 73 4.72 -11.55 -0.28
C VAL A 73 5.18 -10.12 -0.53
N ILE A 74 6.36 -9.76 -0.01
CA ILE A 74 6.97 -8.44 -0.23
C ILE A 74 7.09 -8.15 -1.73
N LYS A 75 7.70 -9.09 -2.48
CA LYS A 75 7.87 -8.93 -3.92
C LYS A 75 6.51 -8.78 -4.64
N LEU A 76 5.54 -9.65 -4.34
CA LEU A 76 4.23 -9.60 -4.97
C LEU A 76 3.52 -8.26 -4.71
N ILE A 77 3.56 -7.77 -3.48
CA ILE A 77 2.92 -6.50 -3.11
C ILE A 77 3.64 -5.33 -3.78
N ASN A 78 4.96 -5.23 -3.66
CA ASN A 78 5.72 -4.10 -4.21
C ASN A 78 5.62 -4.01 -5.74
N ASP A 79 5.62 -5.15 -6.43
CA ASP A 79 5.56 -5.17 -7.88
C ASP A 79 4.18 -4.79 -8.43
N ASN A 80 3.10 -5.10 -7.71
CA ASN A 80 1.76 -5.09 -8.28
C ASN A 80 0.76 -4.16 -7.60
N PHE A 81 1.09 -3.60 -6.43
CA PHE A 81 0.18 -2.75 -5.67
C PHE A 81 0.87 -1.48 -5.19
N PHE A 82 0.07 -0.50 -4.81
CA PHE A 82 0.46 0.65 -3.97
C PHE A 82 -0.04 0.38 -2.56
N PRO A 83 0.83 -0.13 -1.66
CA PRO A 83 0.42 -0.53 -0.32
C PRO A 83 0.34 0.67 0.62
N VAL A 84 -0.72 0.71 1.41
CA VAL A 84 -0.98 1.73 2.44
C VAL A 84 -1.39 1.06 3.74
N MET A 85 -0.81 1.50 4.87
CA MET A 85 -1.28 1.12 6.20
C MET A 85 -2.17 2.20 6.79
N ILE A 86 -3.35 1.83 7.27
CA ILE A 86 -4.32 2.77 7.83
C ILE A 86 -4.77 2.28 9.21
N ASN A 87 -4.59 3.12 10.23
CA ASN A 87 -5.21 2.86 11.52
C ASN A 87 -6.73 3.13 11.42
N GLY A 88 -7.52 2.08 11.39
CA GLY A 88 -8.98 2.18 11.28
C GLY A 88 -9.67 2.70 12.55
N LYS A 89 -8.89 3.04 13.58
CA LYS A 89 -9.30 3.75 14.81
C LYS A 89 -8.54 5.07 14.97
N SER A 90 -7.97 5.64 13.91
CA SER A 90 -7.33 6.95 13.98
C SER A 90 -8.27 7.99 14.57
N LYS A 91 -7.70 8.92 15.34
CA LYS A 91 -8.41 10.11 15.82
C LYS A 91 -8.30 11.27 14.86
N ASP A 92 -7.27 11.25 14.02
CA ASP A 92 -6.98 12.31 13.08
C ASP A 92 -7.81 12.18 11.80
N PRO A 93 -8.20 13.30 11.16
CA PRO A 93 -8.85 13.28 9.86
C PRO A 93 -7.99 12.58 8.80
N ILE A 94 -8.64 11.86 7.89
CA ILE A 94 -7.99 11.19 6.75
C ILE A 94 -8.67 11.66 5.48
N ILE A 95 -7.90 12.18 4.54
CA ILE A 95 -8.39 12.56 3.22
C ILE A 95 -8.29 11.33 2.30
N TYR A 96 -9.40 10.97 1.66
CA TYR A 96 -9.47 9.92 0.66
C TYR A 96 -10.42 10.32 -0.47
N ASN A 97 -10.00 10.19 -1.71
CA ASN A 97 -10.77 10.58 -2.89
C ASN A 97 -11.28 12.04 -2.81
N LYS A 98 -10.42 12.97 -2.32
CA LYS A 98 -10.71 14.39 -2.12
C LYS A 98 -11.80 14.69 -1.08
N GLU A 99 -12.25 13.70 -0.33
CA GLU A 99 -13.20 13.79 0.76
C GLU A 99 -12.48 13.62 2.10
N GLU A 100 -12.80 14.47 3.08
CA GLU A 100 -12.28 14.35 4.43
C GLU A 100 -13.16 13.42 5.27
N PHE A 101 -12.54 12.41 5.85
CA PHE A 101 -13.19 11.49 6.79
C PHE A 101 -12.66 11.75 8.18
N ILE A 102 -13.56 11.87 9.14
CA ILE A 102 -13.23 12.06 10.56
C ILE A 102 -13.61 10.83 11.36
N ASN A 103 -13.21 10.81 12.62
CA ASN A 103 -13.70 9.86 13.60
C ASN A 103 -14.74 10.56 14.49
N ASP A 104 -16.01 10.23 14.35
CA ASP A 104 -17.11 10.90 15.07
C ASP A 104 -17.04 10.70 16.57
N LYS A 105 -16.38 9.63 17.05
CA LYS A 105 -16.31 9.25 18.46
C LYS A 105 -14.87 8.92 18.90
N PRO A 106 -13.89 9.82 18.75
CA PRO A 106 -12.48 9.50 18.94
C PRO A 106 -12.10 9.19 20.40
N ASN A 107 -12.92 9.52 21.37
CA ASN A 107 -12.69 9.37 22.80
C ASN A 107 -13.77 8.53 23.52
N SER A 108 -14.59 7.77 22.80
CA SER A 108 -15.58 6.89 23.42
C SER A 108 -14.88 5.72 24.12
N GLU A 109 -15.11 5.56 25.43
CA GLU A 109 -14.65 4.41 26.22
C GLU A 109 -15.68 3.26 26.17
N ASP A 110 -16.95 3.57 25.94
CA ASP A 110 -18.07 2.64 26.08
C ASP A 110 -18.46 1.90 24.81
N GLU A 111 -18.02 2.39 23.63
CA GLU A 111 -18.32 1.73 22.34
C GLU A 111 -17.09 1.60 21.47
N PRO A 112 -16.99 0.52 20.68
CA PRO A 112 -15.93 0.39 19.68
C PRO A 112 -16.11 1.47 18.62
N TYR A 113 -15.31 2.54 18.72
CA TYR A 113 -15.26 3.57 17.69
C TYR A 113 -14.42 3.11 16.49
N PHE A 114 -14.87 3.51 15.31
CA PHE A 114 -14.19 3.24 14.04
C PHE A 114 -14.12 4.54 13.26
N HIS A 115 -12.99 4.76 12.60
CA HIS A 115 -12.83 5.89 11.70
C HIS A 115 -13.83 5.79 10.54
N ASN A 116 -14.40 6.91 10.08
CA ASN A 116 -15.43 6.90 9.05
C ASN A 116 -14.93 6.36 7.71
N LEU A 117 -13.65 6.58 7.36
CA LEU A 117 -13.04 5.95 6.19
C LEU A 117 -13.04 4.42 6.28
N PHE A 118 -12.75 3.86 7.47
CA PHE A 118 -12.83 2.42 7.69
C PHE A 118 -14.27 1.91 7.46
N LYS A 119 -15.26 2.57 8.07
CA LYS A 119 -16.68 2.22 7.86
C LYS A 119 -17.13 2.35 6.40
N LYS A 120 -16.57 3.29 5.66
CA LYS A 120 -16.86 3.51 4.23
C LYS A 120 -16.32 2.39 3.33
N LEU A 121 -15.11 1.91 3.62
CA LEU A 121 -14.40 0.97 2.75
C LEU A 121 -14.55 -0.49 3.17
N VAL A 122 -14.80 -0.76 4.46
CA VAL A 122 -14.88 -2.11 5.02
C VAL A 122 -16.32 -2.50 5.27
N GLU A 123 -16.73 -3.61 4.70
CA GLU A 123 -18.02 -4.23 4.96
C GLU A 123 -17.95 -5.14 6.19
N MET A 124 -18.97 -5.10 7.01
CA MET A 124 -19.14 -6.03 8.12
C MET A 124 -19.38 -7.45 7.60
N LYS A 125 -18.90 -8.43 8.35
CA LYS A 125 -19.21 -9.83 8.15
C LYS A 125 -19.90 -10.37 9.41
N ASN A 126 -21.10 -10.91 9.30
CA ASN A 126 -21.93 -11.32 10.43
C ASN A 126 -22.05 -10.19 11.48
N ASP A 127 -22.41 -9.00 11.03
CA ASP A 127 -22.60 -7.78 11.82
C ASP A 127 -21.36 -7.34 12.65
N ASN A 128 -20.17 -7.80 12.26
CA ASN A 128 -18.92 -7.50 12.94
C ASN A 128 -17.83 -7.00 11.98
N TYR A 129 -16.99 -6.09 12.45
CA TYR A 129 -15.72 -5.75 11.84
C TYR A 129 -14.60 -6.63 12.38
N TYR A 130 -13.74 -7.10 11.50
CA TYR A 130 -12.61 -7.96 11.85
C TYR A 130 -11.28 -7.24 11.60
N TRP A 131 -10.29 -7.58 12.40
CA TRP A 131 -8.95 -7.02 12.33
C TRP A 131 -7.90 -8.12 12.13
N PRO A 132 -6.87 -7.86 11.31
CA PRO A 132 -6.82 -6.77 10.34
C PRO A 132 -7.83 -6.94 9.22
N THR A 133 -7.99 -5.93 8.35
CA THR A 133 -8.74 -6.07 7.10
C THR A 133 -7.91 -5.50 5.95
N ILE A 134 -7.77 -6.27 4.88
CA ILE A 134 -7.18 -5.82 3.61
C ILE A 134 -8.31 -5.48 2.66
N VAL A 135 -8.24 -4.30 2.06
CA VAL A 135 -9.13 -3.87 0.98
C VAL A 135 -8.28 -3.52 -0.23
N ILE A 136 -8.61 -4.10 -1.38
CA ILE A 136 -7.98 -3.72 -2.65
C ILE A 136 -8.96 -2.84 -3.41
N VAL A 137 -8.47 -1.68 -3.86
CA VAL A 137 -9.24 -0.73 -4.68
C VAL A 137 -8.46 -0.37 -5.93
N ASN A 138 -9.17 -0.17 -7.05
CA ASN A 138 -8.54 0.27 -8.29
C ASN A 138 -8.34 1.80 -8.34
N GLY A 139 -7.77 2.31 -9.43
CA GLY A 139 -7.55 3.75 -9.63
C GLY A 139 -8.83 4.59 -9.62
N GLU A 140 -9.98 3.99 -9.93
CA GLU A 140 -11.30 4.62 -9.85
C GLU A 140 -11.92 4.55 -8.45
N LYS A 141 -11.14 4.12 -7.43
CA LYS A 141 -11.57 3.92 -6.04
C LYS A 141 -12.65 2.84 -5.85
N LYS A 142 -12.81 1.96 -6.84
CA LYS A 142 -13.74 0.84 -6.79
C LYS A 142 -13.12 -0.33 -6.02
N LYS A 143 -13.82 -0.84 -5.03
CA LYS A 143 -13.37 -2.03 -4.28
C LYS A 143 -13.40 -3.25 -5.18
N ILE A 144 -12.28 -3.99 -5.19
CA ILE A 144 -12.11 -5.25 -5.95
C ILE A 144 -12.32 -6.44 -5.03
N ILE A 145 -11.66 -6.43 -3.86
CA ILE A 145 -11.74 -7.51 -2.87
C ILE A 145 -11.57 -6.94 -1.47
N GLN A 146 -12.18 -7.62 -0.52
CA GLN A 146 -11.95 -7.44 0.90
C GLN A 146 -11.58 -8.75 1.54
N GLY A 147 -10.58 -8.73 2.40
CA GLY A 147 -10.20 -9.86 3.24
C GLY A 147 -10.10 -9.47 4.69
N SER A 148 -10.92 -10.09 5.52
CA SER A 148 -11.01 -9.80 6.94
C SER A 148 -10.31 -10.87 7.76
N GLY A 149 -9.59 -10.45 8.80
CA GLY A 149 -8.81 -11.30 9.69
C GLY A 149 -7.38 -11.58 9.19
N PHE A 150 -6.69 -12.44 9.92
CA PHE A 150 -5.32 -12.83 9.61
C PHE A 150 -5.24 -13.68 8.34
N TRP A 151 -4.38 -13.29 7.42
CA TRP A 151 -4.05 -14.05 6.22
C TRP A 151 -2.61 -14.60 6.34
N PRO A 152 -2.45 -15.91 6.51
CA PRO A 152 -1.14 -16.56 6.38
C PRO A 152 -0.54 -16.32 5.00
N LYS A 153 0.78 -16.49 4.86
CA LYS A 153 1.53 -16.33 3.61
C LYS A 153 0.83 -16.94 2.39
N GLU A 154 0.47 -18.22 2.44
CA GLU A 154 -0.10 -18.93 1.30
C GLU A 154 -1.47 -18.37 0.89
N GLN A 155 -2.30 -17.99 1.85
CA GLN A 155 -3.57 -17.36 1.59
C GLN A 155 -3.37 -15.97 0.97
N THR A 156 -2.43 -15.19 1.49
CA THR A 156 -2.08 -13.86 0.97
C THR A 156 -1.62 -13.96 -0.47
N LEU A 157 -0.67 -14.84 -0.77
CA LEU A 157 -0.18 -15.06 -2.13
C LEU A 157 -1.29 -15.49 -3.09
N ARG A 158 -2.13 -16.44 -2.69
CA ARG A 158 -3.24 -16.92 -3.51
C ARG A 158 -4.25 -15.81 -3.81
N ASN A 159 -4.68 -15.08 -2.78
CA ASN A 159 -5.68 -14.03 -2.93
C ASN A 159 -5.15 -12.84 -3.75
N LEU A 160 -3.93 -12.41 -3.51
CA LEU A 160 -3.35 -11.27 -4.26
C LEU A 160 -3.03 -11.65 -5.72
N ARG A 161 -2.53 -12.86 -5.99
CA ARG A 161 -2.28 -13.32 -7.36
C ARG A 161 -3.54 -13.42 -8.21
N SER A 162 -4.69 -13.71 -7.61
CA SER A 162 -5.96 -13.77 -8.34
C SER A 162 -6.42 -12.40 -8.89
N ILE A 163 -5.84 -11.30 -8.41
CA ILE A 163 -6.19 -9.93 -8.79
C ILE A 163 -5.16 -9.37 -9.79
N VAL A 164 -3.94 -9.87 -9.76
CA VAL A 164 -2.87 -9.46 -10.65
C VAL A 164 -3.06 -10.15 -12.00
N LYS A 165 -3.26 -9.36 -13.04
CA LYS A 165 -3.39 -9.84 -14.43
C LYS A 165 -2.04 -9.87 -15.12
#